data_ded06101d5c4bb7899e23987bcf696df
#
_entry.id   ded06101d5c4bb7899e23987bcf696df
#
_cell.length_a   1.000
_cell.length_b   1.000
_cell.length_c   1.000
_cell.angle_alpha   90.00
_cell.angle_beta   90.00
_cell.angle_gamma   90.00
#
_symmetry.space_group_name_H-M   'P 1'
#
loop_
_entity.id
_entity.type
_entity.pdbx_description
1 polymer ?
#
loop_
_entity_poly.entity_id
_entity_poly.type
_entity_poly.pdbx_seq_one_letter_code
_entity_poly.pdbx_strand_id
1 'polypeptide(L)'
;MTGARGATTGLRVGMYAHHHGSGHLHRCRSIAAELMATHGASVTVFSSRAGADVELPMDTMEAQETGTVELDAAELGTTAVSYRDATAHGTLHWAPLGVPGLSDRMARIAEWVAQTRPDVFYVDVSVEVAVLVRLLGVPVVHIAMPGTRSDAPHQLAYAQASALIAAWPAAVPTPDHLRAHADRLHPVGGISRFDATTLPHPTSPRVRELAQPGASTVVVLQGHGGTSWTEDYWRDVERACPGWHVEVLGGRHTVDNPVPVIAAADVVVSAAGQNSVADIGLTTTPAVLVPQERPFGEQAATARAVSELGAAVMAERLPEPAAWADLLARASRRRDSGAASIGDVWNVRGAAARAAAVIARCGEHRASDYGGSQ
;
A
#
# COMPACT_ATOMS: atom_id res chain seq x y z
N MET A 1 -1.96 47.72 1.18
CA MET A 1 -0.95 47.17 2.12
C MET A 1 -0.46 45.87 1.52
N THR A 2 0.61 45.96 0.77
CA THR A 2 1.28 44.85 0.11
C THR A 2 2.18 44.17 1.13
N GLY A 3 1.70 43.08 1.72
CA GLY A 3 2.53 42.20 2.52
C GLY A 3 3.49 41.43 1.62
N ALA A 4 4.75 41.81 1.59
CA ALA A 4 5.82 41.03 1.02
C ALA A 4 5.81 39.62 1.64
N ARG A 5 5.72 38.57 0.82
CA ARG A 5 6.02 37.20 1.27
C ARG A 5 7.51 37.15 1.58
N GLY A 6 7.82 37.32 2.86
CA GLY A 6 9.17 37.09 3.37
C GLY A 6 9.49 35.60 3.37
N ALA A 7 10.67 35.27 2.92
CA ALA A 7 11.51 34.10 3.16
C ALA A 7 10.82 32.73 3.19
N THR A 8 11.12 31.89 2.19
CA THR A 8 11.15 30.41 2.20
C THR A 8 10.15 29.73 3.13
N THR A 9 8.87 29.84 2.84
CA THR A 9 7.92 28.86 3.36
C THR A 9 8.17 27.56 2.61
N GLY A 10 8.69 26.54 3.31
CA GLY A 10 8.86 25.20 2.75
C GLY A 10 7.60 24.68 2.08
N LEU A 11 7.75 23.71 1.19
CA LEU A 11 6.66 23.05 0.46
C LEU A 11 5.56 22.57 1.43
N ARG A 12 4.29 22.91 1.16
CA ARG A 12 3.13 22.49 1.96
C ARG A 12 2.38 21.39 1.24
N VAL A 13 2.31 20.22 1.86
CA VAL A 13 1.75 19.02 1.25
C VAL A 13 0.59 18.49 2.08
N GLY A 14 -0.57 18.29 1.45
CA GLY A 14 -1.63 17.48 2.00
C GLY A 14 -1.50 16.04 1.50
N MET A 15 -1.86 15.06 2.33
CA MET A 15 -1.87 13.65 1.95
C MET A 15 -3.14 12.99 2.47
N TYR A 16 -3.82 12.23 1.63
CA TYR A 16 -4.95 11.41 2.04
C TYR A 16 -4.59 9.93 1.96
N ALA A 17 -4.78 9.21 3.06
CA ALA A 17 -4.62 7.76 3.13
C ALA A 17 -5.99 7.09 3.32
N HIS A 18 -6.35 6.20 2.41
CA HIS A 18 -7.58 5.42 2.54
C HIS A 18 -7.57 4.58 3.83
N HIS A 19 -8.74 4.42 4.43
CA HIS A 19 -8.87 3.76 5.74
C HIS A 19 -8.86 2.23 5.69
N HIS A 20 -9.06 1.62 4.51
CA HIS A 20 -9.07 0.16 4.38
C HIS A 20 -7.67 -0.46 4.59
N GLY A 21 -7.50 -1.22 5.67
CA GLY A 21 -6.20 -1.75 6.07
C GLY A 21 -5.23 -0.65 6.54
N SER A 22 -4.04 -1.02 6.99
CA SER A 22 -3.01 -0.07 7.47
C SER A 22 -2.03 0.37 6.36
N GLY A 23 -2.05 -0.31 5.22
CA GLY A 23 -1.04 -0.16 4.18
C GLY A 23 -0.95 1.23 3.56
N HIS A 24 -2.10 1.87 3.34
CA HIS A 24 -2.18 3.22 2.79
C HIS A 24 -1.56 4.26 3.73
N LEU A 25 -1.92 4.21 5.02
CA LEU A 25 -1.36 5.11 6.02
C LEU A 25 0.14 4.92 6.20
N HIS A 26 0.64 3.68 6.23
CA HIS A 26 2.07 3.41 6.31
C HIS A 26 2.83 3.96 5.10
N ARG A 27 2.30 3.79 3.89
CA ARG A 27 2.88 4.36 2.67
C ARG A 27 2.92 5.89 2.73
N CYS A 28 1.82 6.54 3.09
CA CYS A 28 1.78 7.99 3.27
C CYS A 28 2.81 8.46 4.30
N ARG A 29 2.94 7.80 5.44
CA ARG A 29 3.92 8.15 6.47
C ARG A 29 5.36 7.99 6.00
N SER A 30 5.67 6.94 5.24
CA SER A 30 7.02 6.76 4.68
C SER A 30 7.38 7.88 3.68
N ILE A 31 6.45 8.23 2.79
CA ILE A 31 6.65 9.32 1.83
C ILE A 31 6.72 10.68 2.55
N ALA A 32 5.87 10.91 3.57
CA ALA A 32 5.86 12.14 4.37
C ALA A 32 7.20 12.36 5.09
N ALA A 33 7.77 11.30 5.67
CA ALA A 33 9.07 11.37 6.33
C ALA A 33 10.17 11.84 5.36
N GLU A 34 10.17 11.31 4.14
CA GLU A 34 11.13 11.72 3.09
C GLU A 34 10.88 13.16 2.62
N LEU A 35 9.62 13.57 2.43
CA LEU A 35 9.27 14.96 2.08
C LEU A 35 9.78 15.95 3.15
N MET A 36 9.59 15.64 4.41
CA MET A 36 10.07 16.47 5.52
C MET A 36 11.60 16.50 5.59
N ALA A 37 12.25 15.34 5.46
CA ALA A 37 13.68 15.21 5.63
C ALA A 37 14.48 15.79 4.45
N THR A 38 14.03 15.58 3.20
CA THR A 38 14.79 15.91 2.00
C THR A 38 14.35 17.20 1.30
N HIS A 39 13.07 17.58 1.47
CA HIS A 39 12.49 18.77 0.82
C HIS A 39 12.07 19.86 1.81
N GLY A 40 12.28 19.66 3.12
CA GLY A 40 11.86 20.62 4.15
C GLY A 40 10.35 20.90 4.13
N ALA A 41 9.56 19.94 3.65
CA ALA A 41 8.12 20.10 3.49
C ALA A 41 7.39 20.10 4.84
N SER A 42 6.30 20.87 4.93
CA SER A 42 5.28 20.71 5.96
C SER A 42 4.20 19.78 5.42
N VAL A 43 4.01 18.63 6.05
CA VAL A 43 3.10 17.58 5.58
C VAL A 43 1.97 17.39 6.59
N THR A 44 0.73 17.26 6.10
CA THR A 44 -0.44 16.88 6.89
C THR A 44 -1.10 15.66 6.28
N VAL A 45 -1.20 14.58 7.05
CA VAL A 45 -1.82 13.31 6.63
C VAL A 45 -3.23 13.19 7.17
N PHE A 46 -4.19 12.98 6.28
CA PHE A 46 -5.61 12.76 6.55
C PHE A 46 -5.95 11.29 6.39
N SER A 47 -6.67 10.72 7.33
CA SER A 47 -7.26 9.37 7.22
C SER A 47 -8.38 9.21 8.23
N SER A 48 -9.32 8.31 7.99
CA SER A 48 -10.26 7.87 9.03
C SER A 48 -9.67 6.77 9.95
N ARG A 49 -8.36 6.52 9.85
CA ARG A 49 -7.63 5.62 10.75
C ARG A 49 -6.91 6.40 11.84
N ALA A 50 -6.88 5.82 13.03
CA ALA A 50 -6.05 6.32 14.13
C ALA A 50 -4.58 6.42 13.70
N GLY A 51 -3.91 7.49 14.16
CA GLY A 51 -2.51 7.80 13.84
C GLY A 51 -2.30 8.66 12.60
N ALA A 52 -3.35 9.18 11.97
CA ALA A 52 -3.28 10.29 11.04
C ALA A 52 -3.07 11.62 11.79
N ASP A 53 -2.59 12.68 11.10
CA ASP A 53 -2.47 14.01 11.71
C ASP A 53 -3.84 14.65 11.86
N VAL A 54 -4.73 14.36 10.92
CA VAL A 54 -6.15 14.72 10.98
C VAL A 54 -6.96 13.44 10.83
N GLU A 55 -7.59 13.02 11.92
CA GLU A 55 -8.53 11.90 11.89
C GLU A 55 -9.88 12.38 11.34
N LEU A 56 -10.27 11.76 10.23
CA LEU A 56 -11.50 12.07 9.53
C LEU A 56 -12.66 11.21 10.07
N PRO A 57 -13.88 11.76 10.11
CA PRO A 57 -15.04 10.98 10.50
C PRO A 57 -15.31 9.82 9.51
N MET A 58 -15.87 8.74 10.04
CA MET A 58 -16.28 7.57 9.28
C MET A 58 -17.67 7.16 9.75
N ASP A 59 -18.55 6.82 8.84
CA ASP A 59 -19.88 6.32 9.21
C ASP A 59 -19.80 4.90 9.74
N THR A 60 -20.70 4.55 10.65
CA THR A 60 -20.72 3.24 11.31
C THR A 60 -20.79 2.08 10.31
N MET A 61 -21.53 2.24 9.22
CA MET A 61 -21.68 1.23 8.17
C MET A 61 -20.39 1.08 7.32
N GLU A 62 -19.72 2.19 7.03
CA GLU A 62 -18.42 2.18 6.34
C GLU A 62 -17.35 1.48 7.20
N ALA A 63 -17.46 1.62 8.53
CA ALA A 63 -16.62 0.90 9.49
C ALA A 63 -16.86 -0.62 9.48
N GLN A 64 -18.09 -1.06 9.27
CA GLN A 64 -18.45 -2.49 9.16
C GLN A 64 -17.91 -3.13 7.88
N GLU A 65 -18.06 -2.48 6.71
CA GLU A 65 -17.54 -2.99 5.45
C GLU A 65 -16.02 -3.11 5.42
N THR A 66 -15.33 -2.31 6.20
CA THR A 66 -13.86 -2.31 6.27
C THR A 66 -13.28 -3.26 7.32
N GLY A 67 -14.13 -4.02 8.04
CA GLY A 67 -13.67 -4.96 9.07
C GLY A 67 -13.03 -4.30 10.28
N THR A 68 -13.23 -3.01 10.48
CA THR A 68 -12.76 -2.28 11.67
C THR A 68 -13.64 -2.52 12.90
N VAL A 69 -14.85 -3.05 12.68
CA VAL A 69 -15.78 -3.51 13.73
C VAL A 69 -16.33 -4.86 13.31
N GLU A 70 -15.88 -5.95 13.92
CA GLU A 70 -16.55 -7.24 13.88
C GLU A 70 -17.81 -7.14 14.75
N LEU A 71 -18.93 -6.76 14.15
CA LEU A 71 -20.23 -6.94 14.75
C LEU A 71 -20.86 -8.18 14.10
N ASP A 72 -21.22 -9.14 14.92
CA ASP A 72 -21.91 -10.34 14.49
C ASP A 72 -23.22 -9.94 13.80
N ALA A 73 -23.35 -10.18 12.50
CA ALA A 73 -24.52 -9.82 11.71
C ALA A 73 -25.82 -10.45 12.23
N ALA A 74 -25.70 -11.46 13.11
CA ALA A 74 -26.80 -12.13 13.78
C ALA A 74 -27.38 -11.35 14.97
N GLU A 75 -26.62 -10.44 15.61
CA GLU A 75 -27.07 -9.66 16.76
C GLU A 75 -27.82 -8.38 16.41
N LEU A 76 -27.70 -7.87 15.17
CA LEU A 76 -28.19 -6.54 14.83
C LEU A 76 -29.60 -6.48 14.30
N GLY A 77 -30.26 -7.57 13.92
CA GLY A 77 -31.65 -7.52 13.44
C GLY A 77 -31.92 -6.42 12.39
N THR A 78 -30.88 -5.85 11.80
CA THR A 78 -30.92 -4.68 10.95
C THR A 78 -31.02 -5.11 9.50
N THR A 79 -32.13 -4.74 8.87
CA THR A 79 -32.24 -4.57 7.42
C THR A 79 -30.98 -3.88 6.90
N ALA A 80 -30.29 -4.50 5.95
CA ALA A 80 -29.16 -3.89 5.25
C ALA A 80 -29.53 -2.47 4.84
N VAL A 81 -28.83 -1.47 5.36
CA VAL A 81 -29.06 -0.07 5.01
C VAL A 81 -28.58 0.11 3.58
N SER A 82 -29.53 0.20 2.66
CA SER A 82 -29.22 0.53 1.26
C SER A 82 -28.95 2.03 1.16
N TYR A 83 -27.70 2.40 0.91
CA TYR A 83 -27.36 3.79 0.62
C TYR A 83 -27.97 4.22 -0.72
N ARG A 84 -28.64 5.38 -0.71
CA ARG A 84 -29.21 5.93 -1.93
C ARG A 84 -28.11 6.44 -2.84
N ASP A 85 -28.01 5.87 -4.05
CA ASP A 85 -27.06 6.25 -5.11
C ASP A 85 -25.61 6.33 -4.61
N ALA A 86 -25.15 5.28 -3.95
CA ALA A 86 -23.84 5.24 -3.31
C ALA A 86 -22.66 5.51 -4.26
N THR A 87 -22.85 5.30 -5.57
CA THR A 87 -21.77 5.41 -6.56
C THR A 87 -21.98 6.58 -7.53
N ALA A 88 -22.92 7.48 -7.28
CA ALA A 88 -23.27 8.57 -8.21
C ALA A 88 -23.42 8.03 -9.66
N HIS A 89 -24.32 7.05 -9.82
CA HIS A 89 -24.57 6.33 -11.08
C HIS A 89 -23.31 5.68 -11.69
N GLY A 90 -22.38 5.21 -10.86
CA GLY A 90 -21.15 4.54 -11.28
C GLY A 90 -20.00 5.49 -11.71
N THR A 91 -20.12 6.78 -11.43
CA THR A 91 -19.05 7.77 -11.72
C THR A 91 -18.05 7.94 -10.59
N LEU A 92 -18.42 7.53 -9.37
CA LEU A 92 -17.58 7.54 -8.17
C LEU A 92 -17.64 6.16 -7.49
N HIS A 93 -16.71 5.88 -6.59
CA HIS A 93 -16.74 4.62 -5.83
C HIS A 93 -17.65 4.71 -4.61
N TRP A 94 -17.60 5.86 -3.90
CA TRP A 94 -18.36 6.05 -2.68
C TRP A 94 -18.79 7.50 -2.50
N ALA A 95 -20.02 7.80 -2.89
CA ALA A 95 -20.63 9.14 -2.79
C ALA A 95 -22.12 9.07 -2.45
N PRO A 96 -22.53 8.33 -1.38
CA PRO A 96 -23.92 8.15 -1.02
C PRO A 96 -24.59 9.47 -0.65
N LEU A 97 -25.87 9.59 -1.03
CA LEU A 97 -26.66 10.78 -0.71
C LEU A 97 -27.09 10.79 0.77
N GLY A 98 -26.89 11.92 1.44
CA GLY A 98 -27.39 12.15 2.81
C GLY A 98 -26.61 11.46 3.91
N VAL A 99 -25.34 11.09 3.67
CA VAL A 99 -24.44 10.46 4.65
C VAL A 99 -23.56 11.53 5.31
N PRO A 100 -23.80 11.87 6.60
CA PRO A 100 -23.09 12.95 7.29
C PRO A 100 -21.57 12.76 7.35
N GLY A 101 -21.08 11.55 7.66
CA GLY A 101 -19.65 11.31 7.80
C GLY A 101 -18.87 11.55 6.51
N LEU A 102 -19.45 11.24 5.33
CA LEU A 102 -18.83 11.58 4.06
C LEU A 102 -18.76 13.11 3.87
N SER A 103 -19.87 13.83 4.09
CA SER A 103 -19.89 15.28 3.93
C SER A 103 -18.96 15.99 4.90
N ASP A 104 -18.88 15.56 6.15
CA ASP A 104 -18.00 16.11 7.18
C ASP A 104 -16.52 15.84 6.83
N ARG A 105 -16.20 14.66 6.31
CA ARG A 105 -14.87 14.30 5.81
C ARG A 105 -14.43 15.24 4.69
N MET A 106 -15.29 15.43 3.69
CA MET A 106 -15.01 16.32 2.56
C MET A 106 -14.90 17.79 2.99
N ALA A 107 -15.75 18.23 3.92
CA ALA A 107 -15.71 19.59 4.46
C ALA A 107 -14.40 19.87 5.21
N ARG A 108 -13.93 18.94 6.06
CA ARG A 108 -12.65 19.08 6.79
C ARG A 108 -11.45 19.21 5.85
N ILE A 109 -11.41 18.41 4.79
CA ILE A 109 -10.34 18.50 3.78
C ILE A 109 -10.42 19.83 3.06
N ALA A 110 -11.61 20.27 2.63
CA ALA A 110 -11.81 21.53 1.92
C ALA A 110 -11.44 22.75 2.79
N GLU A 111 -11.83 22.75 4.06
CA GLU A 111 -11.48 23.80 5.02
C GLU A 111 -9.96 23.91 5.19
N TRP A 112 -9.29 22.77 5.41
CA TRP A 112 -7.84 22.75 5.55
C TRP A 112 -7.15 23.27 4.28
N VAL A 113 -7.61 22.86 3.08
CA VAL A 113 -7.06 23.34 1.81
C VAL A 113 -7.24 24.84 1.69
N ALA A 114 -8.43 25.39 2.06
CA ALA A 114 -8.71 26.82 2.00
C ALA A 114 -7.81 27.63 2.96
N GLN A 115 -7.55 27.13 4.15
CA GLN A 115 -6.72 27.78 5.17
C GLN A 115 -5.24 27.66 4.87
N THR A 116 -4.77 26.46 4.52
CA THR A 116 -3.35 26.15 4.36
C THR A 116 -2.81 26.57 3.00
N ARG A 117 -3.66 26.53 1.95
CA ARG A 117 -3.23 26.77 0.56
C ARG A 117 -2.07 25.86 0.17
N PRO A 118 -2.22 24.52 0.24
CA PRO A 118 -1.12 23.60 -0.03
C PRO A 118 -0.63 23.72 -1.48
N ASP A 119 0.64 23.42 -1.69
CA ASP A 119 1.28 23.49 -3.00
C ASP A 119 0.95 22.27 -3.86
N VAL A 120 0.74 21.12 -3.21
CA VAL A 120 0.37 19.84 -3.82
C VAL A 120 -0.40 18.96 -2.83
N PHE A 121 -1.20 18.03 -3.35
CA PHE A 121 -1.90 17.06 -2.53
C PHE A 121 -1.71 15.64 -3.09
N TYR A 122 -1.21 14.73 -2.28
CA TYR A 122 -1.10 13.31 -2.61
C TYR A 122 -2.32 12.53 -2.14
N VAL A 123 -2.90 11.71 -3.03
CA VAL A 123 -4.07 10.89 -2.72
C VAL A 123 -3.73 9.42 -2.87
N ASP A 124 -3.76 8.70 -1.74
CA ASP A 124 -3.58 7.26 -1.69
C ASP A 124 -4.94 6.57 -1.68
N VAL A 125 -5.45 6.32 -2.90
CA VAL A 125 -6.73 5.70 -3.23
C VAL A 125 -7.96 6.47 -2.70
N SER A 126 -8.42 7.47 -3.43
CA SER A 126 -9.81 7.97 -3.40
C SER A 126 -10.05 8.88 -4.59
N VAL A 127 -10.98 8.51 -5.43
CA VAL A 127 -11.43 9.35 -6.55
C VAL A 127 -12.09 10.63 -6.04
N GLU A 128 -12.93 10.50 -5.02
CA GLU A 128 -13.73 11.56 -4.42
C GLU A 128 -12.83 12.67 -3.85
N VAL A 129 -11.81 12.27 -3.08
CA VAL A 129 -10.83 13.23 -2.53
C VAL A 129 -10.00 13.86 -3.65
N ALA A 130 -9.60 13.09 -4.64
CA ALA A 130 -8.82 13.60 -5.78
C ALA A 130 -9.62 14.66 -6.57
N VAL A 131 -10.90 14.40 -6.84
CA VAL A 131 -11.80 15.37 -7.51
C VAL A 131 -12.01 16.61 -6.65
N LEU A 132 -12.30 16.44 -5.36
CA LEU A 132 -12.49 17.58 -4.44
C LEU A 132 -11.26 18.49 -4.44
N VAL A 133 -10.08 17.93 -4.23
CA VAL A 133 -8.83 18.70 -4.14
C VAL A 133 -8.52 19.41 -5.47
N ARG A 134 -8.76 18.73 -6.60
CA ARG A 134 -8.58 19.32 -7.92
C ARG A 134 -9.53 20.50 -8.18
N LEU A 135 -10.79 20.38 -7.75
CA LEU A 135 -11.78 21.48 -7.83
C LEU A 135 -11.40 22.68 -6.95
N LEU A 136 -10.66 22.45 -5.86
CA LEU A 136 -10.09 23.50 -5.00
C LEU A 136 -8.81 24.12 -5.59
N GLY A 137 -8.43 23.75 -6.81
CA GLY A 137 -7.30 24.34 -7.55
C GLY A 137 -5.93 23.86 -7.06
N VAL A 138 -5.83 22.70 -6.41
CA VAL A 138 -4.56 22.12 -5.95
C VAL A 138 -4.13 21.02 -6.92
N PRO A 139 -2.85 20.95 -7.34
CA PRO A 139 -2.32 19.82 -8.09
C PRO A 139 -2.46 18.53 -7.30
N VAL A 140 -2.95 17.47 -7.96
CA VAL A 140 -3.13 16.15 -7.35
C VAL A 140 -2.07 15.19 -7.86
N VAL A 141 -1.34 14.55 -6.95
CA VAL A 141 -0.53 13.37 -7.23
C VAL A 141 -1.32 12.16 -6.72
N HIS A 142 -1.63 11.20 -7.60
CA HIS A 142 -2.44 10.05 -7.23
C HIS A 142 -1.64 8.76 -7.29
N ILE A 143 -1.92 7.80 -6.38
CA ILE A 143 -1.34 6.47 -6.47
C ILE A 143 -1.97 5.69 -7.63
N ALA A 144 -1.15 5.14 -8.49
CA ALA A 144 -1.57 4.10 -9.42
C ALA A 144 -1.54 2.75 -8.69
N MET A 145 -2.59 1.96 -8.82
CA MET A 145 -2.70 0.66 -8.19
C MET A 145 -2.64 -0.47 -9.23
N PRO A 146 -2.09 -1.65 -8.88
CA PRO A 146 -2.09 -2.82 -9.76
C PRO A 146 -3.50 -3.40 -9.91
N GLY A 147 -3.65 -4.35 -10.83
CA GLY A 147 -4.92 -5.00 -11.13
C GLY A 147 -5.68 -4.33 -12.27
N THR A 148 -6.99 -4.63 -12.39
CA THR A 148 -7.83 -4.09 -13.47
C THR A 148 -8.61 -2.90 -12.97
N ARG A 149 -8.21 -1.69 -13.40
CA ARG A 149 -8.81 -0.42 -12.95
C ARG A 149 -9.25 0.44 -14.13
N SER A 150 -10.03 -0.18 -15.02
CA SER A 150 -10.55 0.45 -16.23
C SER A 150 -11.95 1.06 -16.03
N ASP A 151 -12.50 0.97 -14.83
CA ASP A 151 -13.79 1.59 -14.48
C ASP A 151 -13.73 3.13 -14.49
N ALA A 152 -14.88 3.74 -14.67
CA ALA A 152 -15.00 5.19 -14.82
C ALA A 152 -14.41 5.98 -13.64
N PRO A 153 -14.63 5.60 -12.36
CA PRO A 153 -14.04 6.31 -11.23
C PRO A 153 -12.51 6.33 -11.25
N HIS A 154 -11.84 5.18 -11.45
CA HIS A 154 -10.38 5.17 -11.51
C HIS A 154 -9.85 5.98 -12.68
N GLN A 155 -10.47 5.86 -13.87
CA GLN A 155 -10.05 6.63 -15.03
C GLN A 155 -10.23 8.14 -14.83
N LEU A 156 -11.30 8.56 -14.12
CA LEU A 156 -11.49 9.96 -13.72
C LEU A 156 -10.35 10.44 -12.81
N ALA A 157 -9.98 9.65 -11.79
CA ALA A 157 -8.89 10.01 -10.89
C ALA A 157 -7.55 10.13 -11.64
N TYR A 158 -7.24 9.18 -12.52
CA TYR A 158 -5.99 9.19 -13.29
C TYR A 158 -5.93 10.31 -14.32
N ALA A 159 -7.04 10.59 -15.00
CA ALA A 159 -7.09 11.63 -16.03
C ALA A 159 -6.83 13.04 -15.48
N GLN A 160 -7.28 13.34 -14.28
CA GLN A 160 -7.13 14.66 -13.66
C GLN A 160 -5.84 14.85 -12.85
N ALA A 161 -5.15 13.78 -12.51
CA ALA A 161 -3.91 13.84 -11.72
C ALA A 161 -2.79 14.53 -12.48
N SER A 162 -2.02 15.38 -11.79
CA SER A 162 -0.82 16.01 -12.33
C SER A 162 0.33 15.01 -12.48
N ALA A 163 0.39 13.99 -11.62
CA ALA A 163 1.29 12.84 -11.72
C ALA A 163 0.67 11.60 -11.08
N LEU A 164 1.11 10.43 -11.54
CA LEU A 164 0.73 9.14 -11.00
C LEU A 164 1.97 8.44 -10.43
N ILE A 165 1.94 8.05 -9.17
CA ILE A 165 3.00 7.26 -8.55
C ILE A 165 2.62 5.78 -8.63
N ALA A 166 3.51 4.94 -9.17
CA ALA A 166 3.35 3.51 -9.21
C ALA A 166 4.33 2.85 -8.23
N ALA A 167 3.79 2.17 -7.20
CA ALA A 167 4.60 1.50 -6.18
C ALA A 167 5.15 0.13 -6.68
N TRP A 168 5.73 0.14 -7.88
CA TRP A 168 6.43 -0.97 -8.53
C TRP A 168 7.56 -0.44 -9.42
N PRO A 169 8.52 -1.28 -9.83
CA PRO A 169 9.67 -0.84 -10.62
C PRO A 169 9.30 -0.58 -12.09
N ALA A 170 10.11 0.21 -12.79
CA ALA A 170 9.94 0.51 -14.21
C ALA A 170 10.06 -0.72 -15.13
N ALA A 171 10.64 -1.82 -14.63
CA ALA A 171 10.72 -3.09 -15.35
C ALA A 171 9.35 -3.79 -15.49
N VAL A 172 8.37 -3.44 -14.68
CA VAL A 172 6.99 -3.93 -14.84
C VAL A 172 6.34 -3.20 -16.01
N PRO A 173 5.81 -3.91 -17.02
CA PRO A 173 5.11 -3.28 -18.13
C PRO A 173 3.94 -2.40 -17.64
N THR A 174 3.77 -1.24 -18.28
CA THR A 174 2.64 -0.35 -17.97
C THR A 174 1.31 -1.08 -18.18
N PRO A 175 0.48 -1.25 -17.13
CA PRO A 175 -0.83 -1.86 -17.26
C PRO A 175 -1.72 -1.14 -18.29
N ASP A 176 -2.59 -1.88 -18.98
CA ASP A 176 -3.43 -1.35 -20.05
C ASP A 176 -4.26 -0.14 -19.63
N HIS A 177 -4.81 -0.17 -18.42
CA HIS A 177 -5.62 0.91 -17.87
C HIS A 177 -4.83 2.20 -17.56
N LEU A 178 -3.50 2.16 -17.59
CA LEU A 178 -2.62 3.31 -17.37
C LEU A 178 -1.93 3.81 -18.67
N ARG A 179 -2.08 3.11 -19.80
CA ARG A 179 -1.39 3.49 -21.04
C ARG A 179 -1.70 4.90 -21.50
N ALA A 180 -2.95 5.34 -21.35
CA ALA A 180 -3.37 6.70 -21.70
C ALA A 180 -2.75 7.78 -20.79
N HIS A 181 -2.12 7.39 -19.68
CA HIS A 181 -1.54 8.28 -18.68
C HIS A 181 -0.04 8.02 -18.48
N ALA A 182 0.60 7.28 -19.41
CA ALA A 182 1.99 6.85 -19.28
C ALA A 182 3.00 8.01 -19.20
N ASP A 183 2.67 9.14 -19.79
CA ASP A 183 3.45 10.39 -19.74
C ASP A 183 3.58 10.99 -18.33
N ARG A 184 2.63 10.69 -17.44
CA ARG A 184 2.57 11.17 -16.06
C ARG A 184 2.76 10.04 -15.04
N LEU A 185 3.05 8.81 -15.49
CA LEU A 185 3.27 7.66 -14.64
C LEU A 185 4.72 7.57 -14.19
N HIS A 186 4.93 7.51 -12.88
CA HIS A 186 6.25 7.43 -12.25
C HIS A 186 6.38 6.12 -11.47
N PRO A 187 6.97 5.06 -12.02
CA PRO A 187 7.33 3.85 -11.29
C PRO A 187 8.47 4.16 -10.30
N VAL A 188 8.20 4.00 -9.02
CA VAL A 188 9.14 4.36 -7.95
C VAL A 188 9.74 3.16 -7.22
N GLY A 189 9.28 1.95 -7.54
CA GLY A 189 9.62 0.73 -6.79
C GLY A 189 8.67 0.49 -5.61
N GLY A 190 8.80 -0.64 -4.94
CA GLY A 190 7.98 -0.99 -3.78
C GLY A 190 8.28 -0.10 -2.58
N ILE A 191 7.25 0.49 -1.97
CA ILE A 191 7.43 1.39 -0.81
C ILE A 191 7.22 0.58 0.47
N SER A 192 8.29 0.37 1.24
CA SER A 192 8.27 -0.23 2.57
C SER A 192 8.43 0.83 3.65
N ARG A 193 7.73 0.68 4.77
CA ARG A 193 7.93 1.53 5.95
C ARG A 193 9.26 1.25 6.68
N PHE A 194 9.96 0.18 6.30
CA PHE A 194 11.19 -0.27 6.93
C PHE A 194 12.44 0.04 6.10
N ASP A 195 12.32 0.76 4.99
CA ASP A 195 13.45 1.03 4.07
C ASP A 195 14.61 1.77 4.76
N ALA A 196 14.31 2.75 5.62
CA ALA A 196 15.31 3.48 6.40
C ALA A 196 15.87 2.68 7.60
N THR A 197 15.29 1.51 7.90
CA THR A 197 15.69 0.71 9.06
C THR A 197 16.93 -0.10 8.71
N THR A 198 18.03 0.13 9.44
CA THR A 198 19.17 -0.79 9.39
C THR A 198 18.68 -2.17 9.84
N LEU A 199 18.88 -3.20 9.02
CA LEU A 199 18.52 -4.57 9.41
C LEU A 199 19.20 -4.86 10.76
N PRO A 200 18.45 -5.14 11.84
CA PRO A 200 19.07 -5.50 13.10
C PRO A 200 19.91 -6.75 12.88
N HIS A 201 21.06 -6.79 13.51
CA HIS A 201 21.88 -8.00 13.57
C HIS A 201 20.98 -9.20 13.95
N PRO A 202 21.24 -10.44 13.50
CA PRO A 202 20.44 -11.65 13.73
C PRO A 202 20.32 -12.06 15.22
N THR A 203 20.38 -11.11 16.14
CA THR A 203 20.39 -11.29 17.59
C THR A 203 19.03 -11.11 18.27
N SER A 204 17.95 -10.83 17.51
CA SER A 204 16.61 -10.80 18.12
C SER A 204 16.27 -12.19 18.66
N PRO A 205 15.73 -12.32 19.87
CA PRO A 205 15.37 -13.62 20.47
C PRO A 205 14.52 -14.47 19.51
N ARG A 206 13.57 -13.86 18.82
CA ARG A 206 12.67 -14.54 17.88
C ARG A 206 13.39 -15.06 16.62
N VAL A 207 14.41 -14.36 16.14
CA VAL A 207 15.25 -14.84 15.03
C VAL A 207 16.08 -16.06 15.46
N ARG A 208 16.50 -16.13 16.73
CA ARG A 208 17.20 -17.32 17.28
C ARG A 208 16.26 -18.50 17.50
N GLU A 209 15.01 -18.24 17.86
CA GLU A 209 13.97 -19.27 18.02
C GLU A 209 13.62 -19.93 16.69
N LEU A 210 13.67 -19.18 15.57
CA LEU A 210 13.43 -19.71 14.23
C LEU A 210 14.55 -20.61 13.72
N ALA A 211 15.77 -20.44 14.19
CA ALA A 211 16.92 -21.26 13.81
C ALA A 211 16.90 -22.61 14.57
N GLN A 212 15.90 -23.45 14.31
CA GLN A 212 15.86 -24.79 14.86
C GLN A 212 16.91 -25.66 14.16
N PRO A 213 17.81 -26.33 14.92
CA PRO A 213 18.81 -27.21 14.32
C PRO A 213 18.12 -28.35 13.53
N GLY A 214 18.40 -28.44 12.24
CA GLY A 214 17.96 -29.54 11.39
C GLY A 214 16.64 -29.38 10.67
N ALA A 215 15.93 -28.24 10.80
CA ALA A 215 14.74 -27.91 10.02
C ALA A 215 14.93 -26.60 9.23
N SER A 216 14.45 -26.55 7.99
CA SER A 216 14.32 -25.31 7.24
C SER A 216 13.10 -24.53 7.73
N THR A 217 13.15 -23.19 7.69
CA THR A 217 12.07 -22.34 8.18
C THR A 217 11.35 -21.65 7.03
N VAL A 218 10.03 -21.76 7.01
CA VAL A 218 9.17 -20.93 6.16
C VAL A 218 8.40 -19.92 7.01
N VAL A 219 8.50 -18.65 6.63
CA VAL A 219 7.73 -17.55 7.25
C VAL A 219 6.53 -17.22 6.37
N VAL A 220 5.34 -17.27 6.94
CA VAL A 220 4.08 -16.93 6.25
C VAL A 220 3.62 -15.55 6.69
N LEU A 221 3.49 -14.62 5.74
CA LEU A 221 2.99 -13.27 6.02
C LEU A 221 1.48 -13.20 5.81
N GLN A 222 0.73 -13.10 6.89
CA GLN A 222 -0.70 -12.82 6.86
C GLN A 222 -0.92 -11.31 7.00
N GLY A 223 -1.41 -10.65 5.94
CA GLY A 223 -1.66 -9.21 5.95
C GLY A 223 -2.84 -8.81 6.85
N HIS A 224 -2.85 -7.57 7.33
CA HIS A 224 -3.92 -7.00 8.16
C HIS A 224 -5.22 -6.70 7.40
N GLY A 225 -5.27 -6.86 6.09
CA GLY A 225 -6.45 -6.65 5.24
C GLY A 225 -7.40 -7.87 5.17
N GLY A 226 -7.35 -8.77 6.16
CA GLY A 226 -8.07 -10.04 6.17
C GLY A 226 -7.36 -11.14 5.39
N THR A 227 -7.59 -12.39 5.77
CA THR A 227 -7.04 -13.55 5.10
C THR A 227 -8.00 -14.73 5.21
N SER A 228 -8.07 -15.55 4.16
CA SER A 228 -8.73 -16.86 4.19
C SER A 228 -7.79 -17.97 4.69
N TRP A 229 -6.54 -17.64 4.99
CA TRP A 229 -5.56 -18.61 5.47
C TRP A 229 -5.71 -18.83 6.96
N THR A 230 -6.02 -20.06 7.38
CA THR A 230 -6.24 -20.40 8.78
C THR A 230 -4.96 -20.95 9.43
N GLU A 231 -4.87 -20.85 10.75
CA GLU A 231 -3.76 -21.45 11.50
C GLU A 231 -3.77 -22.99 11.36
N ASP A 232 -4.96 -23.60 11.28
CA ASP A 232 -5.11 -25.06 11.09
C ASP A 232 -4.54 -25.50 9.75
N TYR A 233 -4.79 -24.75 8.69
CA TYR A 233 -4.22 -25.03 7.38
C TYR A 233 -2.68 -25.04 7.42
N TRP A 234 -2.06 -24.06 8.06
CA TRP A 234 -0.60 -24.01 8.15
C TRP A 234 0.00 -25.10 9.03
N ARG A 235 -0.72 -25.54 10.07
CA ARG A 235 -0.35 -26.74 10.83
C ARG A 235 -0.41 -28.02 10.00
N ASP A 236 -1.38 -28.10 9.08
CA ASP A 236 -1.47 -29.24 8.14
C ASP A 236 -0.33 -29.19 7.12
N VAL A 237 0.06 -28.01 6.64
CA VAL A 237 1.24 -27.83 5.78
C VAL A 237 2.51 -28.29 6.49
N GLU A 238 2.73 -27.88 7.74
CA GLU A 238 3.91 -28.29 8.52
C GLU A 238 3.96 -29.81 8.69
N ARG A 239 2.84 -30.45 8.99
CA ARG A 239 2.75 -31.93 9.08
C ARG A 239 3.01 -32.62 7.73
N ALA A 240 2.58 -32.03 6.63
CA ALA A 240 2.77 -32.59 5.28
C ALA A 240 4.18 -32.34 4.72
N CYS A 241 4.95 -31.43 5.30
CA CYS A 241 6.28 -31.05 4.84
C CYS A 241 7.35 -31.34 5.89
N PRO A 242 7.68 -32.61 6.16
CA PRO A 242 8.69 -32.96 7.16
C PRO A 242 10.05 -32.30 6.81
N GLY A 243 10.68 -31.71 7.83
CA GLY A 243 11.92 -30.93 7.68
C GLY A 243 11.70 -29.42 7.46
N TRP A 244 10.46 -28.96 7.42
CA TRP A 244 10.11 -27.54 7.43
C TRP A 244 9.39 -27.16 8.72
N HIS A 245 9.81 -26.05 9.31
CA HIS A 245 9.08 -25.36 10.38
C HIS A 245 8.31 -24.19 9.80
N VAL A 246 7.02 -24.05 10.16
CA VAL A 246 6.12 -23.00 9.64
C VAL A 246 5.87 -21.95 10.71
N GLU A 247 6.39 -20.74 10.50
CA GLU A 247 6.14 -19.59 11.35
C GLU A 247 5.14 -18.65 10.66
N VAL A 248 4.01 -18.40 11.30
CA VAL A 248 2.95 -17.50 10.76
C VAL A 248 3.04 -16.14 11.44
N LEU A 249 3.27 -15.08 10.65
CA LEU A 249 3.24 -13.69 11.12
C LEU A 249 1.95 -13.00 10.67
N GLY A 250 1.23 -12.44 11.62
CA GLY A 250 -0.06 -11.77 11.42
C GLY A 250 -1.11 -12.32 12.39
N GLY A 251 -2.34 -11.83 12.32
CA GLY A 251 -3.39 -12.23 13.26
C GLY A 251 -2.96 -12.06 14.72
N ARG A 252 -2.85 -13.17 15.47
CA ARG A 252 -2.40 -13.17 16.87
C ARG A 252 -0.88 -13.03 17.04
N HIS A 253 -0.11 -13.26 15.98
CA HIS A 253 1.36 -13.27 15.97
C HIS A 253 1.94 -12.08 15.21
N THR A 254 1.45 -10.89 15.52
CA THR A 254 1.95 -9.65 14.93
C THR A 254 3.32 -9.29 15.49
N VAL A 255 4.18 -8.77 14.61
CA VAL A 255 5.48 -8.19 14.96
C VAL A 255 5.56 -6.77 14.40
N ASP A 256 6.20 -5.86 15.14
CA ASP A 256 6.32 -4.46 14.70
C ASP A 256 7.12 -4.33 13.41
N ASN A 257 8.20 -5.11 13.28
CA ASN A 257 9.04 -5.18 12.10
C ASN A 257 9.24 -6.65 11.67
N PRO A 258 8.60 -7.11 10.58
CA PRO A 258 8.76 -8.47 10.09
C PRO A 258 10.07 -8.69 9.32
N VAL A 259 10.75 -7.64 8.86
CA VAL A 259 11.90 -7.76 7.94
C VAL A 259 13.04 -8.61 8.51
N PRO A 260 13.44 -8.51 9.80
CA PRO A 260 14.46 -9.39 10.36
C PRO A 260 14.04 -10.86 10.40
N VAL A 261 12.74 -11.13 10.62
CA VAL A 261 12.19 -12.49 10.64
C VAL A 261 12.18 -13.08 9.22
N ILE A 262 11.76 -12.26 8.23
CA ILE A 262 11.81 -12.64 6.81
C ILE A 262 13.27 -12.94 6.39
N ALA A 263 14.22 -12.09 6.77
CA ALA A 263 15.63 -12.26 6.40
C ALA A 263 16.27 -13.53 7.01
N ALA A 264 15.76 -14.00 8.13
CA ALA A 264 16.24 -15.21 8.79
C ALA A 264 15.61 -16.52 8.25
N ALA A 265 14.52 -16.41 7.48
CA ALA A 265 13.82 -17.55 6.93
C ALA A 265 14.51 -18.12 5.68
N ASP A 266 14.34 -19.43 5.42
CA ASP A 266 14.77 -20.06 4.18
C ASP A 266 13.85 -19.73 3.01
N VAL A 267 12.54 -19.59 3.28
CA VAL A 267 11.50 -19.21 2.32
C VAL A 267 10.49 -18.32 3.02
N VAL A 268 9.94 -17.34 2.28
CA VAL A 268 8.79 -16.54 2.73
C VAL A 268 7.59 -16.82 1.84
N VAL A 269 6.41 -16.93 2.47
CA VAL A 269 5.11 -17.04 1.77
C VAL A 269 4.31 -15.77 1.96
N SER A 270 3.74 -15.23 0.90
CA SER A 270 2.94 -13.99 0.95
C SER A 270 1.77 -14.03 -0.02
N ALA A 271 0.68 -13.36 0.33
CA ALA A 271 -0.46 -13.11 -0.56
C ALA A 271 -0.18 -12.03 -1.63
N ALA A 272 1.05 -11.56 -1.75
CA ALA A 272 1.47 -10.53 -2.71
C ALA A 272 0.79 -9.16 -2.55
N GLY A 273 0.40 -8.78 -1.32
CA GLY A 273 0.05 -7.39 -1.04
C GLY A 273 1.25 -6.46 -1.26
N GLN A 274 1.04 -5.26 -1.80
CA GLN A 274 2.13 -4.35 -2.19
C GLN A 274 3.14 -4.08 -1.06
N ASN A 275 2.67 -3.87 0.17
CA ASN A 275 3.55 -3.62 1.31
C ASN A 275 4.34 -4.87 1.69
N SER A 276 3.70 -6.05 1.71
CA SER A 276 4.40 -7.30 2.01
C SER A 276 5.48 -7.63 0.97
N VAL A 277 5.20 -7.39 -0.32
CA VAL A 277 6.20 -7.54 -1.38
C VAL A 277 7.35 -6.55 -1.20
N ALA A 278 7.06 -5.30 -0.81
CA ALA A 278 8.09 -4.32 -0.52
C ALA A 278 8.93 -4.71 0.71
N ASP A 279 8.31 -5.23 1.77
CA ASP A 279 9.03 -5.68 2.97
C ASP A 279 9.94 -6.88 2.66
N ILE A 280 9.45 -7.86 1.87
CA ILE A 280 10.27 -8.97 1.36
C ILE A 280 11.43 -8.44 0.50
N GLY A 281 11.16 -7.42 -0.32
CA GLY A 281 12.15 -6.78 -1.20
C GLY A 281 13.28 -6.04 -0.47
N LEU A 282 13.22 -5.90 0.85
CA LEU A 282 14.35 -5.45 1.67
C LEU A 282 15.32 -6.59 2.02
N THR A 283 14.98 -7.84 1.66
CA THR A 283 15.74 -9.05 1.93
C THR A 283 16.07 -9.77 0.62
N THR A 284 16.90 -10.80 0.71
CA THR A 284 17.19 -11.74 -0.39
C THR A 284 16.46 -13.07 -0.22
N THR A 285 15.51 -13.15 0.70
CA THR A 285 14.79 -14.39 1.03
C THR A 285 13.92 -14.83 -0.16
N PRO A 286 14.07 -16.07 -0.63
CA PRO A 286 13.23 -16.62 -1.68
C PRO A 286 11.75 -16.59 -1.30
N ALA A 287 10.87 -16.26 -2.25
CA ALA A 287 9.46 -16.09 -1.98
C ALA A 287 8.58 -17.06 -2.77
N VAL A 288 7.51 -17.50 -2.12
CA VAL A 288 6.33 -18.12 -2.76
C VAL A 288 5.17 -17.13 -2.62
N LEU A 289 4.60 -16.73 -3.76
CA LEU A 289 3.47 -15.80 -3.80
C LEU A 289 2.19 -16.57 -4.12
N VAL A 290 1.20 -16.43 -3.23
CA VAL A 290 -0.11 -17.08 -3.37
C VAL A 290 -1.18 -15.98 -3.22
N PRO A 291 -1.60 -15.34 -4.32
CA PRO A 291 -2.55 -14.24 -4.24
C PRO A 291 -3.90 -14.72 -3.72
N GLN A 292 -4.52 -13.91 -2.88
CA GLN A 292 -5.90 -14.07 -2.45
C GLN A 292 -6.80 -13.19 -3.31
N GLU A 293 -8.06 -13.57 -3.39
CA GLU A 293 -9.06 -12.75 -4.07
C GLU A 293 -9.20 -11.38 -3.39
N ARG A 294 -9.04 -10.32 -4.16
CA ARG A 294 -9.13 -8.92 -3.73
C ARG A 294 -9.82 -8.11 -4.82
N PRO A 295 -10.48 -7.00 -4.45
CA PRO A 295 -11.03 -6.08 -5.43
C PRO A 295 -10.01 -5.74 -6.52
N PHE A 296 -10.46 -5.70 -7.75
CA PHE A 296 -9.65 -5.41 -8.95
C PHE A 296 -8.48 -6.39 -9.22
N GLY A 297 -8.38 -7.52 -8.53
CA GLY A 297 -7.33 -8.52 -8.74
C GLY A 297 -5.91 -8.04 -8.42
N GLU A 298 -5.76 -7.08 -7.52
CA GLU A 298 -4.49 -6.39 -7.25
C GLU A 298 -3.35 -7.32 -6.79
N GLN A 299 -3.66 -8.31 -5.93
CA GLN A 299 -2.64 -9.25 -5.45
C GLN A 299 -2.20 -10.20 -6.57
N ALA A 300 -3.12 -10.66 -7.40
CA ALA A 300 -2.80 -11.52 -8.55
C ALA A 300 -1.93 -10.77 -9.57
N ALA A 301 -2.21 -9.50 -9.83
CA ALA A 301 -1.41 -8.67 -10.72
C ALA A 301 0.01 -8.45 -10.16
N THR A 302 0.15 -8.18 -8.87
CA THR A 302 1.45 -8.00 -8.22
C THR A 302 2.25 -9.32 -8.23
N ALA A 303 1.63 -10.45 -7.85
CA ALA A 303 2.29 -11.76 -7.86
C ALA A 303 2.79 -12.15 -9.25
N ARG A 304 1.97 -11.91 -10.28
CA ARG A 304 2.33 -12.17 -11.67
C ARG A 304 3.53 -11.31 -12.10
N ALA A 305 3.49 -10.00 -11.84
CA ALA A 305 4.58 -9.09 -12.19
C ALA A 305 5.91 -9.52 -11.54
N VAL A 306 5.90 -9.88 -10.24
CA VAL A 306 7.10 -10.38 -9.55
C VAL A 306 7.59 -11.69 -10.15
N SER A 307 6.67 -12.61 -10.49
CA SER A 307 7.00 -13.91 -11.08
C SER A 307 7.54 -13.78 -12.50
N GLU A 308 6.99 -12.88 -13.32
CA GLU A 308 7.45 -12.59 -14.69
C GLU A 308 8.84 -11.96 -14.71
N LEU A 309 9.18 -11.18 -13.68
CA LEU A 309 10.55 -10.70 -13.45
C LEU A 309 11.49 -11.80 -12.93
N GLY A 310 11.00 -13.01 -12.81
CA GLY A 310 11.78 -14.16 -12.35
C GLY A 310 12.20 -14.09 -10.88
N ALA A 311 11.50 -13.35 -10.00
CA ALA A 311 11.94 -13.09 -8.62
C ALA A 311 11.23 -13.93 -7.54
N ALA A 312 10.19 -14.67 -7.89
CA ALA A 312 9.46 -15.53 -6.95
C ALA A 312 8.86 -16.76 -7.66
N VAL A 313 8.50 -17.73 -6.86
CA VAL A 313 7.61 -18.83 -7.28
C VAL A 313 6.17 -18.35 -7.05
N MET A 314 5.29 -18.54 -8.02
CA MET A 314 3.87 -18.21 -7.88
C MET A 314 3.02 -19.48 -7.89
N ALA A 315 2.02 -19.53 -7.00
CA ALA A 315 0.89 -20.45 -7.07
C ALA A 315 -0.38 -19.61 -7.23
N GLU A 316 -1.20 -19.91 -8.24
CA GLU A 316 -2.38 -19.09 -8.58
C GLU A 316 -3.48 -19.13 -7.50
N ARG A 317 -3.50 -20.19 -6.71
CA ARG A 317 -4.44 -20.41 -5.59
C ARG A 317 -3.74 -21.13 -4.46
N LEU A 318 -4.36 -21.10 -3.28
CA LEU A 318 -3.84 -21.82 -2.12
C LEU A 318 -3.72 -23.31 -2.42
N PRO A 319 -2.51 -23.90 -2.38
CA PRO A 319 -2.31 -25.30 -2.70
C PRO A 319 -2.85 -26.22 -1.61
N GLU A 320 -3.07 -27.48 -1.93
CA GLU A 320 -3.29 -28.51 -0.90
C GLU A 320 -2.00 -28.66 -0.04
N PRO A 321 -2.11 -29.00 1.26
CA PRO A 321 -0.96 -29.08 2.17
C PRO A 321 0.21 -29.89 1.64
N ALA A 322 -0.06 -31.04 1.01
CA ALA A 322 1.00 -31.92 0.47
C ALA A 322 1.77 -31.31 -0.72
N ALA A 323 1.16 -30.38 -1.46
CA ALA A 323 1.81 -29.74 -2.60
C ALA A 323 2.85 -28.68 -2.21
N TRP A 324 2.88 -28.27 -0.95
CA TRP A 324 3.85 -27.29 -0.47
C TRP A 324 5.28 -27.79 -0.48
N ALA A 325 5.52 -29.09 -0.27
CA ALA A 325 6.87 -29.65 -0.28
C ALA A 325 7.64 -29.31 -1.56
N ASP A 326 6.99 -29.43 -2.74
CA ASP A 326 7.62 -29.07 -4.02
C ASP A 326 7.79 -27.56 -4.16
N LEU A 327 6.79 -26.76 -3.78
CA LEU A 327 6.86 -25.29 -3.86
C LEU A 327 7.99 -24.73 -3.00
N LEU A 328 8.11 -25.18 -1.75
CA LEU A 328 9.15 -24.76 -0.82
C LEU A 328 10.53 -25.18 -1.34
N ALA A 329 10.66 -26.42 -1.81
CA ALA A 329 11.91 -26.89 -2.41
C ALA A 329 12.30 -26.10 -3.66
N ARG A 330 11.34 -25.75 -4.52
CA ARG A 330 11.58 -24.90 -5.71
C ARG A 330 12.03 -23.50 -5.31
N ALA A 331 11.38 -22.90 -4.32
CA ALA A 331 11.75 -21.57 -3.81
C ALA A 331 13.15 -21.59 -3.18
N SER A 332 13.45 -22.58 -2.32
CA SER A 332 14.75 -22.70 -1.65
C SER A 332 15.89 -22.85 -2.67
N ARG A 333 15.74 -23.71 -3.68
CA ARG A 333 16.74 -23.88 -4.76
C ARG A 333 17.07 -22.58 -5.53
N ARG A 334 16.19 -21.59 -5.51
CA ARG A 334 16.46 -20.29 -6.13
C ARG A 334 17.61 -19.55 -5.45
N ARG A 335 17.71 -19.64 -4.11
CA ARG A 335 18.84 -19.08 -3.37
C ARG A 335 20.17 -19.67 -3.86
N ASP A 336 20.22 -20.99 -4.02
CA ASP A 336 21.44 -21.71 -4.39
C ASP A 336 21.82 -21.51 -5.87
N SER A 337 20.83 -21.28 -6.73
CA SER A 337 21.03 -21.06 -8.17
C SER A 337 21.46 -19.64 -8.54
N GLY A 338 21.49 -18.71 -7.59
CA GLY A 338 21.75 -17.29 -7.87
C GLY A 338 20.63 -16.61 -8.68
N ALA A 339 19.41 -17.16 -8.66
CA ALA A 339 18.26 -16.52 -9.30
C ALA A 339 17.91 -15.23 -8.55
N ALA A 340 17.42 -14.23 -9.30
CA ALA A 340 17.02 -12.95 -8.74
C ALA A 340 15.99 -13.11 -7.62
N SER A 341 16.16 -12.34 -6.54
CA SER A 341 15.20 -12.18 -5.45
C SER A 341 14.27 -10.98 -5.72
N ILE A 342 13.22 -10.84 -4.93
CA ILE A 342 12.39 -9.62 -4.97
C ILE A 342 13.25 -8.39 -4.67
N GLY A 343 14.22 -8.49 -3.75
CA GLY A 343 15.15 -7.41 -3.43
C GLY A 343 15.96 -6.90 -4.62
N ASP A 344 16.31 -7.79 -5.55
CA ASP A 344 17.09 -7.44 -6.73
C ASP A 344 16.28 -6.71 -7.81
N VAL A 345 14.98 -6.98 -7.92
CA VAL A 345 14.17 -6.50 -9.04
C VAL A 345 13.11 -5.47 -8.65
N TRP A 346 12.63 -5.47 -7.40
CA TRP A 346 11.48 -4.63 -7.01
C TRP A 346 11.83 -3.19 -6.64
N ASN A 347 13.12 -2.84 -6.68
CA ASN A 347 13.65 -1.49 -6.48
C ASN A 347 13.12 -0.79 -5.22
N VAL A 348 13.11 -1.49 -4.07
CA VAL A 348 12.49 -0.99 -2.84
C VAL A 348 13.28 0.14 -2.21
N ARG A 349 14.63 -0.02 -2.11
CA ARG A 349 15.45 0.96 -1.41
C ARG A 349 15.36 2.35 -2.05
N GLY A 350 15.02 3.35 -1.23
CA GLY A 350 14.81 4.73 -1.64
C GLY A 350 13.50 4.97 -2.42
N ALA A 351 12.56 4.02 -2.45
CA ALA A 351 11.28 4.18 -3.17
C ALA A 351 10.44 5.32 -2.59
N ALA A 352 10.39 5.46 -1.26
CA ALA A 352 9.70 6.59 -0.62
C ALA A 352 10.33 7.94 -1.00
N ALA A 353 11.66 8.04 -1.09
CA ALA A 353 12.36 9.24 -1.52
C ALA A 353 12.07 9.58 -3.00
N ARG A 354 12.02 8.56 -3.89
CA ARG A 354 11.62 8.76 -5.28
C ARG A 354 10.17 9.26 -5.40
N ALA A 355 9.25 8.72 -4.59
CA ALA A 355 7.87 9.19 -4.53
C ALA A 355 7.79 10.65 -4.01
N ALA A 356 8.52 10.95 -2.94
CA ALA A 356 8.62 12.31 -2.39
C ALA A 356 9.11 13.31 -3.43
N ALA A 357 10.13 12.96 -4.23
CA ALA A 357 10.64 13.81 -5.30
C ALA A 357 9.62 14.07 -6.42
N VAL A 358 8.74 13.10 -6.74
CA VAL A 358 7.62 13.31 -7.69
C VAL A 358 6.63 14.33 -7.13
N ILE A 359 6.25 14.18 -5.87
CA ILE A 359 5.29 15.08 -5.20
C ILE A 359 5.88 16.50 -5.11
N ALA A 360 7.14 16.63 -4.70
CA ALA A 360 7.80 17.92 -4.57
C ALA A 360 7.84 18.68 -5.90
N ARG A 361 8.24 18.03 -6.99
CA ARG A 361 8.24 18.64 -8.34
C ARG A 361 6.85 19.15 -8.74
N CYS A 362 5.79 18.42 -8.46
CA CYS A 362 4.42 18.88 -8.77
C CYS A 362 4.02 20.14 -7.97
N GLY A 363 4.50 20.26 -6.72
CA GLY A 363 4.26 21.46 -5.90
C GLY A 363 5.07 22.67 -6.35
N GLU A 364 6.33 22.49 -6.75
CA GLU A 364 7.23 23.54 -7.21
C GLU A 364 6.75 24.19 -8.52
N HIS A 365 6.23 23.42 -9.48
CA HIS A 365 5.69 23.94 -10.74
C HIS A 365 4.53 24.92 -10.50
N ARG A 366 3.67 24.66 -9.52
CA ARG A 366 2.62 25.61 -9.16
C ARG A 366 3.16 26.94 -8.66
N ALA A 367 4.22 26.92 -7.88
CA ALA A 367 4.80 28.16 -7.35
C ALA A 367 5.39 29.05 -8.45
N SER A 368 5.94 28.47 -9.53
CA SER A 368 6.47 29.21 -10.68
C SER A 368 5.39 29.83 -11.57
N ASP A 369 4.29 29.10 -11.80
CA ASP A 369 3.22 29.54 -12.71
C ASP A 369 2.38 30.71 -12.15
N TYR A 370 2.28 30.85 -10.84
CA TYR A 370 1.57 31.95 -10.17
C TYR A 370 2.48 33.08 -9.68
N GLY A 371 3.79 32.88 -9.66
CA GLY A 371 4.78 33.90 -9.28
C GLY A 371 5.16 34.87 -10.40
N GLY A 372 4.82 34.55 -11.65
CA GLY A 372 5.19 35.33 -12.84
C GLY A 372 4.16 36.35 -13.36
N SER A 373 3.01 36.47 -12.68
CA SER A 373 1.91 37.37 -13.10
C SER A 373 1.62 38.39 -12.00
N GLN A 374 2.53 39.33 -11.74
CA GLN A 374 2.24 40.62 -11.10
C GLN A 374 3.00 41.74 -11.82
#